data_e79ce44d9c9da8bd7f3f39b4fd85ffa9
#
_entry.id   e79ce44d9c9da8bd7f3f39b4fd85ffa9
#
_cell.length_a   1.000
_cell.length_b   1.000
_cell.length_c   1.000
_cell.angle_alpha   90.00
_cell.angle_beta   90.00
_cell.angle_gamma   90.00
#
_symmetry.space_group_name_H-M   'P 1'
#
loop_
_entity.id
_entity.type
_entity.pdbx_description
1 polymer ?
#
loop_
_entity_poly.entity_id
_entity_poly.type
_entity_poly.pdbx_seq_one_letter_code
_entity_poly.pdbx_strand_id
1 'polypeptide(L)'
;MRIGILSDTHSLLRPEVLPLLAGSDHILHLGDVGDPEILGKLAAIAPVTAIRGNIDTHGPCAKLPETEIVTLAGPYPEVAFYLLHDVHQLDLDPTAAGFSAVLYGHSHKPEIRHHKGVLYFNPGSCGPRRFQLPITCGQIVIDKNGQIEAKILTLPIQQ
;
A
#
# COMPACT_ATOMS: atom_id res chain seq x y z
N MET A 1 -7.28 1.17 14.39
CA MET A 1 -6.53 1.98 13.42
C MET A 1 -6.87 1.52 12.02
N ARG A 2 -7.13 2.45 11.11
CA ARG A 2 -7.46 2.17 9.70
C ARG A 2 -6.32 2.68 8.81
N ILE A 3 -5.79 1.82 7.96
CA ILE A 3 -4.69 2.12 7.05
C ILE A 3 -5.21 2.01 5.61
N GLY A 4 -5.14 3.10 4.86
CA GLY A 4 -5.38 3.09 3.41
C GLY A 4 -4.14 2.64 2.66
N ILE A 5 -4.28 1.76 1.66
CA ILE A 5 -3.15 1.22 0.93
C ILE A 5 -3.42 1.32 -0.57
N LEU A 6 -2.47 1.92 -1.28
CA LEU A 6 -2.55 2.01 -2.73
C LEU A 6 -1.18 1.79 -3.37
N SER A 7 -1.18 1.44 -4.63
CA SER A 7 0.00 1.21 -5.44
C SER A 7 -0.25 1.51 -6.91
N ASP A 8 0.82 1.70 -7.65
CA ASP A 8 0.81 1.72 -9.11
C ASP A 8 -0.16 2.78 -9.68
N THR A 9 -0.08 3.99 -9.14
CA THR A 9 -0.87 5.13 -9.64
C THR A 9 -0.41 5.60 -11.01
N HIS A 10 0.88 5.42 -11.35
CA HIS A 10 1.44 5.80 -12.66
C HIS A 10 0.97 7.18 -13.11
N SER A 11 1.12 8.19 -12.26
CA SER A 11 0.71 9.59 -12.49
C SER A 11 -0.81 9.83 -12.59
N LEU A 12 -1.65 8.82 -12.31
CA LEU A 12 -3.10 8.95 -12.32
C LEU A 12 -3.69 8.63 -10.94
N LEU A 13 -4.10 9.66 -10.22
CA LEU A 13 -4.93 9.49 -9.02
C LEU A 13 -6.40 9.67 -9.41
N ARG A 14 -7.12 8.55 -9.45
CA ARG A 14 -8.56 8.57 -9.78
C ARG A 14 -9.36 9.20 -8.66
N PRO A 15 -10.33 10.09 -8.95
CA PRO A 15 -11.18 10.70 -7.93
C PRO A 15 -11.90 9.68 -7.04
N GLU A 16 -12.24 8.52 -7.58
CA GLU A 16 -12.93 7.43 -6.87
C GLU A 16 -12.10 6.80 -5.76
N VAL A 17 -10.77 6.96 -5.77
CA VAL A 17 -9.89 6.50 -4.70
C VAL A 17 -10.10 7.29 -3.42
N LEU A 18 -10.29 8.60 -3.53
CA LEU A 18 -10.32 9.50 -2.37
C LEU A 18 -11.41 9.14 -1.34
N PRO A 19 -12.67 8.86 -1.74
CA PRO A 19 -13.69 8.43 -0.79
C PRO A 19 -13.36 7.10 -0.11
N LEU A 20 -12.67 6.18 -0.80
CA LEU A 20 -12.29 4.88 -0.25
C LEU A 20 -11.20 5.01 0.82
N LEU A 21 -10.36 6.04 0.71
CA LEU A 21 -9.31 6.34 1.69
C LEU A 21 -9.79 7.25 2.82
N ALA A 22 -10.97 7.83 2.71
CA ALA A 22 -11.50 8.72 3.74
C ALA A 22 -11.60 8.03 5.11
N GLY A 23 -11.21 8.73 6.17
CA GLY A 23 -11.18 8.19 7.53
C GLY A 23 -10.02 7.24 7.81
N SER A 24 -9.02 7.16 6.93
CA SER A 24 -7.76 6.49 7.24
C SER A 24 -6.96 7.28 8.28
N ASP A 25 -6.33 6.57 9.20
CA ASP A 25 -5.38 7.15 10.17
C ASP A 25 -3.98 7.31 9.54
N HIS A 26 -3.67 6.50 8.53
CA HIS A 26 -2.42 6.52 7.77
C HIS A 26 -2.67 6.01 6.36
N ILE A 27 -1.88 6.47 5.40
CA ILE A 27 -1.93 6.01 4.01
C ILE A 27 -0.54 5.52 3.61
N LEU A 28 -0.50 4.34 2.98
CA LEU A 28 0.72 3.73 2.44
C LEU A 28 0.64 3.67 0.91
N HIS A 29 1.66 4.18 0.23
CA HIS A 29 1.81 4.06 -1.21
C HIS A 29 2.98 3.14 -1.56
N LEU A 30 2.70 2.05 -2.24
CA LEU A 30 3.66 0.95 -2.45
C LEU A 30 4.46 1.06 -3.76
N GLY A 31 4.68 2.30 -4.24
CA GLY A 31 5.55 2.57 -5.38
C GLY A 31 4.82 2.70 -6.72
N ASP A 32 5.60 3.04 -7.74
CA ASP A 32 5.12 3.45 -9.07
C ASP A 32 4.13 4.62 -8.96
N VAL A 33 4.57 5.66 -8.23
CA VAL A 33 3.80 6.88 -7.99
C VAL A 33 3.64 7.67 -9.29
N GLY A 34 4.76 7.98 -9.94
CA GLY A 34 4.85 8.82 -11.12
C GLY A 34 4.83 10.30 -10.76
N ASP A 35 3.65 10.91 -10.69
CA ASP A 35 3.49 12.31 -10.33
C ASP A 35 3.57 12.52 -8.81
N PRO A 36 4.56 13.29 -8.30
CA PRO A 36 4.71 13.55 -6.87
C PRO A 36 3.53 14.33 -6.26
N GLU A 37 2.74 15.06 -7.04
CA GLU A 37 1.54 15.74 -6.54
C GLU A 37 0.51 14.78 -5.94
N ILE A 38 0.53 13.52 -6.35
CA ILE A 38 -0.33 12.48 -5.80
C ILE A 38 -0.12 12.35 -4.30
N LEU A 39 1.14 12.34 -3.84
CA LEU A 39 1.45 12.22 -2.42
C LEU A 39 0.92 13.41 -1.62
N GLY A 40 0.97 14.62 -2.18
CA GLY A 40 0.38 15.81 -1.58
C GLY A 40 -1.15 15.73 -1.45
N LYS A 41 -1.82 15.23 -2.47
CA LYS A 41 -3.28 15.03 -2.45
C LYS A 41 -3.69 13.97 -1.42
N LEU A 42 -2.92 12.90 -1.28
CA LEU A 42 -3.15 11.87 -0.26
C LEU A 42 -2.89 12.41 1.15
N ALA A 43 -1.85 13.24 1.32
CA ALA A 43 -1.51 13.85 2.61
C ALA A 43 -2.59 14.80 3.14
N ALA A 44 -3.48 15.31 2.28
CA ALA A 44 -4.66 16.06 2.69
C ALA A 44 -5.71 15.20 3.42
N ILE A 45 -5.64 13.87 3.27
CA ILE A 45 -6.55 12.92 3.93
C ILE A 45 -5.96 12.42 5.25
N ALA A 46 -4.70 11.94 5.22
CA ALA A 46 -3.99 11.38 6.36
C ALA A 46 -2.47 11.42 6.12
N PRO A 47 -1.63 11.24 7.16
CA PRO A 47 -0.19 11.07 6.97
C PRO A 47 0.13 9.97 5.95
N VAL A 48 1.11 10.23 5.07
CA VAL A 48 1.50 9.31 3.98
C VAL A 48 2.91 8.81 4.20
N THR A 49 3.08 7.49 4.08
CA THR A 49 4.39 6.87 3.88
C THR A 49 4.40 6.26 2.48
N ALA A 50 5.42 6.55 1.70
CA ALA A 50 5.55 6.05 0.34
C ALA A 50 6.93 5.47 0.08
N ILE A 51 6.99 4.43 -0.73
CA ILE A 51 8.20 3.89 -1.31
C ILE A 51 8.21 4.14 -2.81
N ARG A 52 9.38 4.04 -3.45
CA ARG A 52 9.48 4.12 -4.90
C ARG A 52 9.30 2.77 -5.56
N GLY A 53 8.72 2.78 -6.74
CA GLY A 53 8.68 1.63 -7.64
C GLY A 53 9.69 1.77 -8.78
N ASN A 54 9.63 0.85 -9.74
CA ASN A 54 10.58 0.79 -10.85
C ASN A 54 10.44 1.96 -11.85
N ILE A 55 9.29 2.64 -11.92
CA ILE A 55 9.14 3.82 -12.78
C ILE A 55 9.57 5.13 -12.11
N ASP A 56 9.74 5.14 -10.80
CA ASP A 56 10.09 6.33 -10.01
C ASP A 56 11.60 6.61 -10.09
N THR A 57 12.09 6.89 -11.30
CA THR A 57 13.53 7.03 -11.59
C THR A 57 13.99 8.48 -11.68
N HIS A 58 13.06 9.44 -11.66
CA HIS A 58 13.33 10.87 -11.83
C HIS A 58 12.53 11.71 -10.84
N GLY A 59 13.02 12.93 -10.58
CA GLY A 59 12.34 13.90 -9.75
C GLY A 59 12.20 13.49 -8.28
N PRO A 60 11.21 14.06 -7.56
CA PRO A 60 11.02 13.82 -6.13
C PRO A 60 10.75 12.35 -5.78
N CYS A 61 10.01 11.61 -6.61
CA CYS A 61 9.68 10.21 -6.33
C CYS A 61 10.90 9.29 -6.38
N ALA A 62 11.95 9.65 -7.13
CA ALA A 62 13.21 8.90 -7.14
C ALA A 62 13.97 8.96 -5.80
N LYS A 63 13.63 9.92 -4.94
CA LYS A 63 14.23 10.09 -3.61
C LYS A 63 13.50 9.30 -2.52
N LEU A 64 12.36 8.69 -2.83
CA LEU A 64 11.67 7.81 -1.92
C LEU A 64 12.53 6.55 -1.67
N PRO A 65 12.43 5.93 -0.48
CA PRO A 65 13.13 4.69 -0.20
C PRO A 65 12.60 3.54 -1.07
N GLU A 66 13.43 2.56 -1.36
CA GLU A 66 13.02 1.33 -2.07
C GLU A 66 12.21 0.40 -1.16
N THR A 67 12.56 0.38 0.12
CA THR A 67 11.88 -0.38 1.15
C THR A 67 11.68 0.49 2.38
N GLU A 68 10.65 0.18 3.18
CA GLU A 68 10.38 0.89 4.42
C GLU A 68 9.81 -0.06 5.46
N ILE A 69 10.09 0.21 6.72
CA ILE A 69 9.44 -0.45 7.85
C ILE A 69 8.50 0.54 8.51
N VAL A 70 7.23 0.21 8.52
CA VAL A 70 6.21 1.02 9.19
C VAL A 70 5.81 0.34 10.48
N THR A 71 6.15 0.96 11.59
CA THR A 71 5.78 0.51 12.93
C THR A 71 4.57 1.28 13.41
N LEU A 72 3.52 0.56 13.75
CA LEU A 72 2.24 1.11 14.18
C LEU A 72 2.03 0.82 15.65
N ALA A 73 2.06 1.87 16.46
CA ALA A 73 1.83 1.80 17.89
C ALA A 73 0.40 2.26 18.24
N GLY A 74 -0.18 1.63 19.25
CA GLY A 74 -1.51 1.93 19.73
C GLY A 74 -1.74 1.28 21.10
N PRO A 75 -2.99 1.16 21.55
CA PRO A 75 -3.33 0.42 22.77
C PRO A 75 -3.29 -1.10 22.58
N TYR A 76 -2.53 -1.58 21.64
CA TYR A 76 -2.32 -2.98 21.25
C TYR A 76 -0.81 -3.25 21.14
N PRO A 77 -0.38 -4.53 21.06
CA PRO A 77 1.01 -4.87 20.76
C PRO A 77 1.47 -4.23 19.44
N GLU A 78 2.70 -3.76 19.42
CA GLU A 78 3.30 -3.13 18.25
C GLU A 78 3.16 -4.01 17.00
N VAL A 79 2.72 -3.41 15.90
CA VAL A 79 2.53 -4.06 14.61
C VAL A 79 3.51 -3.43 13.63
N ALA A 80 4.32 -4.24 12.96
CA ALA A 80 5.30 -3.78 11.99
C ALA A 80 5.00 -4.35 10.60
N PHE A 81 4.99 -3.48 9.60
CA PHE A 81 4.83 -3.81 8.18
C PHE A 81 6.13 -3.57 7.43
N TYR A 82 6.50 -4.50 6.57
CA TYR A 82 7.59 -4.33 5.62
C TYR A 82 7.03 -3.97 4.24
N LEU A 83 7.47 -2.85 3.69
CA LEU A 83 7.04 -2.32 2.40
C LEU A 83 8.15 -2.52 1.38
N LEU A 84 7.81 -3.09 0.22
CA LEU A 84 8.65 -3.13 -0.97
C LEU A 84 7.75 -3.11 -2.21
N HIS A 85 8.28 -2.66 -3.35
CA HIS A 85 7.45 -2.56 -4.55
C HIS A 85 7.22 -3.93 -5.22
N ASP A 86 8.28 -4.71 -5.41
CA ASP A 86 8.23 -6.03 -6.03
C ASP A 86 8.57 -7.12 -5.01
N VAL A 87 7.58 -7.97 -4.70
CA VAL A 87 7.73 -9.05 -3.71
C VAL A 87 8.81 -10.07 -4.09
N HIS A 88 9.13 -10.23 -5.38
CA HIS A 88 10.20 -11.12 -5.84
C HIS A 88 11.59 -10.64 -5.42
N GLN A 89 11.73 -9.38 -5.00
CA GLN A 89 12.97 -8.82 -4.47
C GLN A 89 13.07 -8.93 -2.95
N LEU A 90 12.13 -9.60 -2.30
CA LEU A 90 12.19 -9.85 -0.85
C LEU A 90 13.39 -10.73 -0.52
N ASP A 91 14.35 -10.19 0.24
CA ASP A 91 15.63 -10.81 0.54
C ASP A 91 15.83 -11.14 2.04
N LEU A 92 14.73 -11.13 2.81
CA LEU A 92 14.72 -11.44 4.23
C LEU A 92 13.58 -12.42 4.57
N ASP A 93 13.65 -13.02 5.75
CA ASP A 93 12.55 -13.81 6.31
C ASP A 93 11.65 -12.92 7.18
N PRO A 94 10.43 -12.56 6.71
CA PRO A 94 9.55 -11.66 7.46
C PRO A 94 9.10 -12.23 8.79
N THR A 95 8.96 -13.54 8.90
CA THR A 95 8.60 -14.22 10.16
C THR A 95 9.72 -14.06 11.19
N ALA A 96 10.96 -14.35 10.81
CA ALA A 96 12.13 -14.17 11.66
C ALA A 96 12.37 -12.72 12.05
N ALA A 97 12.07 -11.78 11.14
CA ALA A 97 12.18 -10.35 11.38
C ALA A 97 11.05 -9.79 12.29
N GLY A 98 10.00 -10.56 12.55
CA GLY A 98 8.88 -10.13 13.39
C GLY A 98 7.86 -9.25 12.69
N PHE A 99 7.83 -9.24 11.36
CA PHE A 99 6.84 -8.47 10.60
C PHE A 99 5.46 -9.14 10.62
N SER A 100 4.43 -8.34 10.83
CA SER A 100 3.04 -8.79 10.76
C SER A 100 2.53 -8.85 9.33
N ALA A 101 3.07 -8.02 8.45
CA ALA A 101 2.70 -7.98 7.04
C ALA A 101 3.87 -7.59 6.13
N VAL A 102 3.82 -8.10 4.90
CA VAL A 102 4.61 -7.65 3.75
C VAL A 102 3.64 -7.03 2.75
N LEU A 103 3.82 -5.74 2.46
CA LEU A 103 2.96 -4.96 1.56
C LEU A 103 3.73 -4.62 0.28
N TYR A 104 3.14 -4.90 -0.87
CA TYR A 104 3.79 -4.78 -2.17
C TYR A 104 2.81 -4.41 -3.29
N GLY A 105 3.33 -4.07 -4.47
CA GLY A 105 2.56 -3.73 -5.67
C GLY A 105 3.09 -4.43 -6.91
N HIS A 106 3.45 -3.65 -7.92
CA HIS A 106 4.15 -4.04 -9.15
C HIS A 106 3.34 -4.90 -10.13
N SER A 107 2.73 -5.98 -9.68
CA SER A 107 1.97 -6.89 -10.55
C SER A 107 0.63 -6.32 -11.03
N HIS A 108 0.12 -5.26 -10.39
CA HIS A 108 -1.22 -4.69 -10.56
C HIS A 108 -2.36 -5.68 -10.20
N LYS A 109 -2.03 -6.85 -9.70
CA LYS A 109 -2.98 -7.91 -9.36
C LYS A 109 -3.23 -7.90 -7.85
N PRO A 110 -4.46 -7.65 -7.40
CA PRO A 110 -4.76 -7.69 -5.97
C PRO A 110 -4.55 -9.09 -5.40
N GLU A 111 -3.93 -9.16 -4.23
CA GLU A 111 -3.66 -10.43 -3.56
C GLU A 111 -3.74 -10.27 -2.03
N ILE A 112 -4.37 -11.24 -1.38
CA ILE A 112 -4.33 -11.43 0.07
C ILE A 112 -3.95 -12.89 0.30
N ARG A 113 -2.82 -13.13 0.95
CA ARG A 113 -2.41 -14.47 1.36
C ARG A 113 -1.67 -14.42 2.69
N HIS A 114 -1.67 -15.53 3.41
CA HIS A 114 -0.91 -15.69 4.63
C HIS A 114 0.13 -16.79 4.46
N HIS A 115 1.32 -16.54 4.99
CA HIS A 115 2.39 -17.51 5.00
C HIS A 115 3.18 -17.38 6.31
N LYS A 116 3.28 -18.48 7.06
CA LYS A 116 3.99 -18.55 8.36
C LYS A 116 3.61 -17.40 9.31
N GLY A 117 2.32 -17.11 9.41
CA GLY A 117 1.77 -16.08 10.29
C GLY A 117 1.93 -14.63 9.78
N VAL A 118 2.50 -14.43 8.62
CA VAL A 118 2.67 -13.09 7.99
C VAL A 118 1.63 -12.89 6.89
N LEU A 119 0.95 -11.74 6.91
CA LEU A 119 0.08 -11.30 5.84
C LEU A 119 0.93 -10.81 4.65
N TYR A 120 0.68 -11.34 3.45
CA TYR A 120 1.21 -10.82 2.19
C TYR A 120 0.07 -10.14 1.45
N PHE A 121 0.20 -8.84 1.19
CA PHE A 121 -0.89 -8.03 0.69
C PHE A 121 -0.45 -7.14 -0.47
N ASN A 122 -1.12 -7.29 -1.61
CA ASN A 122 -1.03 -6.40 -2.75
C ASN A 122 -2.41 -5.76 -2.97
N PRO A 123 -2.55 -4.42 -2.90
CA PRO A 123 -3.83 -3.75 -3.10
C PRO A 123 -4.31 -3.76 -4.56
N GLY A 124 -3.50 -4.26 -5.49
CA GLY A 124 -3.68 -4.06 -6.92
C GLY A 124 -3.24 -2.66 -7.35
N SER A 125 -3.68 -2.23 -8.52
CA SER A 125 -3.42 -0.90 -9.04
C SER A 125 -4.66 -0.04 -9.03
N CYS A 126 -4.55 1.20 -8.57
CA CYS A 126 -5.62 2.20 -8.64
C CYS A 126 -5.38 3.26 -9.74
N GLY A 127 -4.34 3.12 -10.52
CA GLY A 127 -3.98 3.98 -11.65
C GLY A 127 -4.60 3.55 -12.99
N PRO A 128 -3.85 3.64 -14.08
CA PRO A 128 -4.29 3.20 -15.39
C PRO A 128 -4.64 1.71 -15.41
N ARG A 129 -5.73 1.36 -16.09
CA ARG A 129 -6.10 -0.04 -16.26
C ARG A 129 -5.07 -0.78 -17.11
N ARG A 130 -4.64 -1.94 -16.65
CA ARG A 130 -3.82 -2.87 -17.43
C ARG A 130 -4.59 -4.17 -17.66
N PHE A 131 -4.67 -4.58 -18.93
CA PHE A 131 -5.40 -5.78 -19.32
C PHE A 131 -6.86 -5.75 -18.83
N GLN A 132 -7.33 -6.87 -18.30
CA GLN A 132 -8.65 -7.01 -17.69
C GLN A 132 -8.60 -6.97 -16.13
N LEU A 133 -7.46 -6.53 -15.56
CA LEU A 133 -7.34 -6.46 -14.11
C LEU A 133 -8.30 -5.42 -13.52
N PRO A 134 -8.86 -5.68 -12.35
CA PRO A 134 -9.69 -4.72 -11.66
C PRO A 134 -8.86 -3.50 -11.23
N ILE A 135 -9.50 -2.35 -11.12
CA ILE A 135 -8.89 -1.16 -10.53
C ILE A 135 -9.26 -1.15 -9.06
N THR A 136 -8.24 -1.24 -8.21
CA THR A 136 -8.42 -1.50 -6.78
C THR A 136 -7.46 -0.68 -5.94
N CYS A 137 -7.83 -0.46 -4.70
CA CYS A 137 -6.95 -0.08 -3.60
C CYS A 137 -7.18 -1.03 -2.42
N GLY A 138 -6.54 -0.79 -1.31
CA GLY A 138 -6.63 -1.67 -0.16
C GLY A 138 -6.90 -0.93 1.14
N GLN A 139 -7.30 -1.71 2.11
CA GLN A 139 -7.48 -1.26 3.48
C GLN A 139 -6.99 -2.33 4.44
N ILE A 140 -6.25 -1.92 5.46
CA ILE A 140 -5.96 -2.73 6.62
C ILE A 140 -6.60 -2.07 7.85
N VAL A 141 -7.26 -2.87 8.66
CA VAL A 141 -7.76 -2.45 9.97
C VAL A 141 -7.02 -3.22 11.05
N ILE A 142 -6.47 -2.51 12.03
CA ILE A 142 -5.85 -3.09 13.22
C ILE A 142 -6.81 -2.87 14.38
N ASP A 143 -7.27 -3.94 14.99
CA ASP A 143 -8.20 -3.90 16.12
C ASP A 143 -7.46 -3.61 17.45
N LYS A 144 -8.22 -3.54 18.53
CA LYS A 144 -7.69 -3.27 19.88
C LYS A 144 -6.75 -4.34 20.44
N ASN A 145 -6.72 -5.52 19.81
CA ASN A 145 -5.86 -6.64 20.18
C ASN A 145 -4.63 -6.76 19.26
N GLY A 146 -4.49 -5.84 18.26
CA GLY A 146 -3.43 -5.90 17.27
C GLY A 146 -3.72 -6.89 16.13
N GLN A 147 -4.95 -7.39 16.01
CA GLN A 147 -5.34 -8.26 14.91
C GLN A 147 -5.51 -7.44 13.63
N ILE A 148 -5.02 -7.98 12.53
CA ILE A 148 -5.00 -7.32 11.22
C ILE A 148 -6.09 -7.95 10.34
N GLU A 149 -6.97 -7.10 9.81
CA GLU A 149 -7.92 -7.47 8.76
C GLU A 149 -7.61 -6.67 7.50
N ALA A 150 -7.35 -7.37 6.39
CA ALA A 150 -7.07 -6.77 5.10
C ALA A 150 -8.25 -6.92 4.14
N LYS A 151 -8.51 -5.88 3.34
CA LYS A 151 -9.57 -5.86 2.32
C LYS A 151 -9.08 -5.25 1.03
N ILE A 152 -9.48 -5.83 -0.10
CA ILE A 152 -9.37 -5.22 -1.43
C ILE A 152 -10.66 -4.42 -1.68
N LEU A 153 -10.49 -3.18 -2.09
CA LEU A 153 -11.57 -2.26 -2.41
C LEU A 153 -11.57 -2.00 -3.92
N THR A 154 -12.59 -2.48 -4.62
CA THR A 154 -12.75 -2.22 -6.05
C THR A 154 -13.32 -0.84 -6.28
N LEU A 155 -12.70 -0.05 -7.16
CA LEU A 155 -13.20 1.27 -7.50
C LEU A 155 -14.50 1.18 -8.31
N PRO A 156 -15.52 2.00 -7.99
CA PRO A 156 -16.79 2.04 -8.71
C PRO A 156 -16.63 2.83 -10.03
N ILE A 157 -15.84 2.29 -10.96
CA ILE A 157 -15.60 2.93 -12.25
C ILE A 157 -16.61 2.40 -13.24
N GLN A 158 -17.42 3.30 -13.82
CA GLN A 158 -18.29 2.96 -14.94
C GLN A 158 -17.41 2.54 -16.14
N GLN A 159 -17.78 1.41 -16.75
CA GLN A 159 -17.13 0.89 -17.95
C GLN A 159 -17.50 1.74 -19.17
#